data_700b66e2f0ca5253c701ac06466e80e5
#
_entry.id   700b66e2f0ca5253c701ac06466e80e5
#
_cell.length_a   1.000
_cell.length_b   1.000
_cell.length_c   1.000
_cell.angle_alpha   90.00
_cell.angle_beta   90.00
_cell.angle_gamma   90.00
#
_symmetry.space_group_name_H-M   'P 1'
#
loop_
_entity.id
_entity.type
_entity.pdbx_description
1 polymer ?
#
loop_
_entity_poly.entity_id
_entity_poly.type
_entity_poly.pdbx_seq_one_letter_code
_entity_poly.pdbx_strand_id
1 'polypeptide(L)'
;TGGRLALFVKAKDCASCDIRLSKVLASGKPVDIYLVDSQGKDGLLRQWAREHNIPPEKVRSRHITLNHDAGRWLRFGEGQMPVVLQQGADGWRVAAF
;
A
#
# COMPACT_ATOMS: atom_id res chain seq x y z
N THR A 1 1.84 13.65 -15.10
CA THR A 1 2.64 12.63 -14.44
C THR A 1 1.99 12.26 -13.12
N GLY A 2 1.80 11.00 -12.90
CA GLY A 2 1.22 10.54 -11.66
C GLY A 2 2.19 10.69 -10.50
N GLY A 3 1.70 11.16 -9.39
CA GLY A 3 2.48 11.20 -8.18
C GLY A 3 2.61 9.83 -7.55
N ARG A 4 3.22 9.81 -6.37
CA ARG A 4 3.38 8.61 -5.58
C ARG A 4 2.02 8.06 -5.16
N LEU A 5 1.89 6.75 -5.07
CA LEU A 5 0.67 6.11 -4.59
C LEU A 5 0.81 5.72 -3.12
N ALA A 6 -0.31 5.67 -2.43
CA ALA A 6 -0.41 5.07 -1.10
C ALA A 6 -1.48 3.98 -1.17
N LEU A 7 -1.09 2.75 -0.87
CA LEU A 7 -1.98 1.60 -0.93
C LEU A 7 -2.22 1.08 0.49
N PHE A 8 -3.49 1.04 0.89
CA PHE A 8 -3.88 0.50 2.19
C PHE A 8 -4.50 -0.87 1.99
N VAL A 9 -3.93 -1.88 2.63
CA VAL A 9 -4.36 -3.26 2.49
C VAL A 9 -4.37 -3.96 3.85
N LYS A 10 -5.10 -5.07 3.90
CA LYS A 10 -5.03 -6.00 5.03
C LYS A 10 -4.23 -7.23 4.60
N ALA A 11 -3.50 -7.80 5.56
CA ALA A 11 -2.77 -9.04 5.30
C ALA A 11 -3.69 -10.24 5.28
N LYS A 12 -4.79 -10.21 6.04
CA LYS A 12 -5.68 -11.36 6.21
C LYS A 12 -7.07 -11.07 5.67
N ASP A 13 -7.67 -12.09 5.08
CA ASP A 13 -9.08 -12.08 4.68
C ASP A 13 -9.44 -10.93 3.75
N CYS A 14 -8.58 -10.69 2.76
CA CYS A 14 -8.82 -9.62 1.80
C CYS A 14 -8.36 -10.02 0.40
N ALA A 15 -9.18 -10.81 -0.29
CA ALA A 15 -8.87 -11.23 -1.65
C ALA A 15 -8.77 -10.04 -2.61
N SER A 16 -9.62 -9.02 -2.41
CA SER A 16 -9.58 -7.81 -3.24
C SER A 16 -8.32 -6.98 -3.01
N CYS A 17 -7.66 -7.13 -1.85
CA CYS A 17 -6.38 -6.48 -1.61
C CYS A 17 -5.31 -7.02 -2.55
N ASP A 18 -5.28 -8.33 -2.78
CA ASP A 18 -4.31 -8.95 -3.66
C ASP A 18 -4.50 -8.49 -5.11
N ILE A 19 -5.73 -8.38 -5.54
CA ILE A 19 -6.05 -7.89 -6.88
C ILE A 19 -5.59 -6.45 -7.04
N ARG A 20 -5.87 -5.61 -6.05
CA ARG A 20 -5.49 -4.20 -6.10
C ARG A 20 -3.97 -4.05 -6.08
N LEU A 21 -3.29 -4.84 -5.25
CA LEU A 21 -1.83 -4.83 -5.18
C LEU A 21 -1.23 -5.13 -6.55
N SER A 22 -1.74 -6.14 -7.25
CA SER A 22 -1.24 -6.49 -8.57
C SER A 22 -1.36 -5.33 -9.55
N LYS A 23 -2.47 -4.62 -9.52
CA LYS A 23 -2.68 -3.46 -10.39
C LYS A 23 -1.71 -2.32 -10.05
N VAL A 24 -1.51 -2.07 -8.78
CA VAL A 24 -0.61 -1.01 -8.34
C VAL A 24 0.83 -1.33 -8.75
N LEU A 25 1.28 -2.57 -8.53
CA LEU A 25 2.62 -2.97 -8.92
C LEU A 25 2.81 -2.91 -10.43
N ALA A 26 1.80 -3.29 -11.20
CA ALA A 26 1.87 -3.26 -12.66
C ALA A 26 1.97 -1.84 -13.21
N SER A 27 1.52 -0.84 -12.46
CA SER A 27 1.59 0.55 -12.90
C SER A 27 3.02 1.08 -12.96
N GLY A 28 3.95 0.47 -12.22
CA GLY A 28 5.33 0.95 -12.12
C GLY A 28 5.51 2.21 -11.31
N LYS A 29 4.45 2.78 -10.75
CA LYS A 29 4.55 4.01 -9.96
C LYS A 29 5.13 3.71 -8.58
N PRO A 30 5.86 4.67 -7.99
CA PRO A 30 6.30 4.50 -6.61
C PRO A 30 5.09 4.42 -5.69
N VAL A 31 5.19 3.57 -4.67
CA VAL A 31 4.06 3.33 -3.77
C VAL A 31 4.51 3.12 -2.34
N ASP A 32 3.78 3.74 -1.42
CA ASP A 32 3.87 3.45 -0.01
C ASP A 32 2.75 2.48 0.35
N ILE A 33 3.12 1.29 0.82
CA ILE A 33 2.15 0.27 1.19
C ILE A 33 1.97 0.31 2.70
N TYR A 34 0.71 0.43 3.13
CA TYR A 34 0.33 0.47 4.54
C TYR A 34 -0.47 -0.77 4.88
N LEU A 35 0.01 -1.55 5.84
CA LEU A 35 -0.66 -2.76 6.29
C LEU A 35 -1.51 -2.42 7.52
N VAL A 36 -2.82 -2.45 7.33
CA VAL A 36 -3.77 -1.96 8.34
C VAL A 36 -3.83 -2.87 9.55
N ASP A 37 -3.59 -4.17 9.36
CA ASP A 37 -3.68 -5.16 10.43
C ASP A 37 -2.33 -5.72 10.88
N SER A 38 -1.24 -4.97 10.68
CA SER A 38 0.09 -5.42 11.09
C SER A 38 0.34 -5.32 12.59
N GLN A 39 -0.48 -4.57 13.31
CA GLN A 39 -0.38 -4.43 14.77
C GLN A 39 1.01 -3.93 15.22
N GLY A 40 1.69 -3.15 14.39
CA GLY A 40 3.00 -2.64 14.72
C GLY A 40 4.12 -3.67 14.69
N LYS A 41 3.86 -4.87 14.18
CA LYS A 41 4.85 -5.96 14.18
C LYS A 41 5.60 -5.99 12.86
N ASP A 42 6.89 -5.63 12.89
CA ASP A 42 7.72 -5.59 11.68
C ASP A 42 7.82 -6.95 10.99
N GLY A 43 7.81 -8.03 11.77
CA GLY A 43 7.84 -9.38 11.20
C GLY A 43 6.66 -9.66 10.28
N LEU A 44 5.48 -9.11 10.60
CA LEU A 44 4.32 -9.28 9.75
C LEU A 44 4.48 -8.55 8.42
N LEU A 45 5.09 -7.36 8.43
CA LEU A 45 5.37 -6.63 7.19
C LEU A 45 6.33 -7.43 6.30
N ARG A 46 7.40 -7.97 6.89
CA ARG A 46 8.38 -8.75 6.12
C ARG A 46 7.77 -10.03 5.56
N GLN A 47 6.98 -10.72 6.36
CA GLN A 47 6.31 -11.93 5.92
C GLN A 47 5.33 -11.64 4.77
N TRP A 48 4.52 -10.60 4.93
CA TRP A 48 3.58 -10.19 3.90
C TRP A 48 4.29 -9.87 2.59
N ALA A 49 5.40 -9.13 2.68
CA ALA A 49 6.18 -8.77 1.49
C ALA A 49 6.72 -10.00 0.77
N ARG A 50 7.22 -10.99 1.53
CA ARG A 50 7.70 -12.24 0.94
C ARG A 50 6.58 -13.02 0.27
N GLU A 51 5.44 -13.12 0.95
CA GLU A 51 4.29 -13.86 0.43
C GLU A 51 3.72 -13.26 -0.85
N HIS A 52 3.86 -11.95 -1.00
CA HIS A 52 3.33 -11.23 -2.16
C HIS A 52 4.40 -10.88 -3.18
N ASN A 53 5.60 -11.44 -3.02
CA ASN A 53 6.71 -11.28 -3.96
C ASN A 53 7.06 -9.82 -4.25
N ILE A 54 7.06 -9.00 -3.19
CA ILE A 54 7.49 -7.61 -3.34
C ILE A 54 8.99 -7.58 -3.63
N PRO A 55 9.43 -6.92 -4.72
CA PRO A 55 10.85 -6.93 -5.10
C PRO A 55 11.73 -6.24 -4.05
N PRO A 56 12.70 -6.96 -3.44
CA PRO A 56 13.52 -6.36 -2.40
C PRO A 56 14.33 -5.15 -2.88
N GLU A 57 14.78 -5.14 -4.14
CA GLU A 57 15.54 -4.03 -4.67
C GLU A 57 14.70 -2.76 -4.75
N LYS A 58 13.40 -2.88 -4.98
CA LYS A 58 12.51 -1.72 -5.01
C LYS A 58 12.22 -1.17 -3.61
N VAL A 59 12.25 -2.05 -2.61
CA VAL A 59 12.14 -1.61 -1.22
C VAL A 59 13.42 -0.88 -0.80
N ARG A 60 14.59 -1.41 -1.17
CA ARG A 60 15.86 -0.76 -0.85
C ARG A 60 16.00 0.61 -1.50
N SER A 61 15.49 0.76 -2.73
CA SER A 61 15.55 2.05 -3.46
C SER A 61 14.45 3.02 -3.02
N ARG A 62 13.54 2.58 -2.15
CA ARG A 62 12.38 3.34 -1.69
C ARG A 62 11.36 3.64 -2.79
N HIS A 63 11.43 2.93 -3.89
CA HIS A 63 10.36 2.95 -4.88
C HIS A 63 9.08 2.36 -4.28
N ILE A 64 9.25 1.31 -3.46
CA ILE A 64 8.17 0.71 -2.67
C ILE A 64 8.56 0.83 -1.20
N THR A 65 7.65 1.34 -0.37
CA THR A 65 7.86 1.33 1.07
C THR A 65 6.81 0.44 1.75
N LEU A 66 7.20 -0.17 2.86
CA LEU A 66 6.33 -1.03 3.65
C LEU A 66 6.13 -0.38 5.01
N ASN A 67 4.89 -0.16 5.39
CA ASN A 67 4.58 0.64 6.57
C ASN A 67 3.47 0.03 7.41
N HIS A 68 3.53 0.29 8.71
CA HIS A 68 2.37 0.10 9.57
C HIS A 68 1.40 1.25 9.34
N ASP A 69 0.10 0.97 9.44
CA ASP A 69 -0.92 1.97 9.15
C ASP A 69 -0.90 3.15 10.12
N ALA A 70 -0.74 2.88 11.41
CA ALA A 70 -0.67 3.91 12.45
C ALA A 70 -1.87 4.87 12.41
N GLY A 71 -3.06 4.36 12.12
CA GLY A 71 -4.29 5.16 12.13
C GLY A 71 -4.58 5.93 10.86
N ARG A 72 -3.71 5.85 9.86
CA ARG A 72 -3.88 6.61 8.63
C ARG A 72 -5.11 6.17 7.83
N TRP A 73 -5.41 4.89 7.82
CA TRP A 73 -6.56 4.39 7.06
C TRP A 73 -7.87 4.99 7.55
N LEU A 74 -8.06 5.09 8.86
CA LEU A 74 -9.27 5.71 9.40
C LEU A 74 -9.42 7.16 8.97
N ARG A 75 -8.29 7.87 8.81
CA ARG A 75 -8.31 9.29 8.45
C ARG A 75 -8.51 9.51 6.96
N PHE A 76 -7.91 8.67 6.11
CA PHE A 76 -7.80 8.96 4.68
C PHE A 76 -8.45 7.93 3.78
N GLY A 77 -8.83 6.77 4.31
CA GLY A 77 -9.32 5.66 3.49
C GLY A 77 -10.78 5.72 3.09
N GLU A 78 -11.54 6.64 3.68
CA GLU A 78 -12.98 6.79 3.40
C GLU A 78 -13.77 5.49 3.58
N GLY A 79 -13.32 4.65 4.52
CA GLY A 79 -13.97 3.38 4.81
C GLY A 79 -13.78 2.29 3.77
N GLN A 80 -12.96 2.52 2.75
CA GLN A 80 -12.74 1.54 1.68
C GLN A 80 -11.54 0.65 1.98
N MET A 81 -11.68 -0.64 1.70
CA MET A 81 -10.60 -1.61 1.86
C MET A 81 -10.64 -2.61 0.70
N PRO A 82 -9.62 -2.67 -0.14
CA PRO A 82 -8.44 -1.80 -0.15
C PRO A 82 -8.76 -0.41 -0.68
N VAL A 83 -7.81 0.51 -0.51
CA VAL A 83 -7.93 1.83 -1.09
C VAL A 83 -6.56 2.32 -1.56
N VAL A 84 -6.56 3.04 -2.68
CA VAL A 84 -5.35 3.66 -3.22
C VAL A 84 -5.55 5.17 -3.18
N LEU A 85 -4.57 5.87 -2.64
CA LEU A 85 -4.51 7.32 -2.73
C LEU A 85 -3.40 7.70 -3.69
N GLN A 86 -3.58 8.80 -4.40
CA GLN A 86 -2.56 9.32 -5.29
C GLN A 86 -2.18 10.73 -4.88
N GLN A 87 -0.89 10.99 -4.82
CA GLN A 87 -0.37 12.30 -4.49
C GLN A 87 -0.46 13.20 -5.73
N GLY A 88 -1.03 14.37 -5.53
CA GLY A 88 -1.12 15.38 -6.58
C GLY A 88 -0.65 16.73 -6.04
N ALA A 89 -0.85 17.78 -6.85
CA ALA A 89 -0.44 19.13 -6.46
C ALA A 89 -1.16 19.61 -5.20
N ASP A 90 -2.40 19.17 -5.00
CA ASP A 90 -3.24 19.58 -3.88
C ASP A 90 -3.21 18.61 -2.70
N GLY A 91 -2.32 17.64 -2.73
CA GLY A 91 -2.24 16.62 -1.68
C GLY A 91 -2.73 15.26 -2.17
N TRP A 92 -3.17 14.43 -1.23
CA TRP A 92 -3.54 13.04 -1.52
C TRP A 92 -5.03 12.92 -1.80
N ARG A 93 -5.38 12.13 -2.81
CA ARG A 93 -6.77 11.87 -3.19
C ARG A 93 -6.98 10.39 -3.42
N VAL A 94 -8.20 9.90 -3.14
CA VAL A 94 -8.57 8.55 -3.50
C VAL A 94 -8.50 8.42 -5.03
N ALA A 95 -7.80 7.39 -5.48
CA ALA A 95 -7.58 7.15 -6.91
C ALA A 95 -8.38 5.95 -7.37
N ALA A 96 -8.84 6.02 -8.63
CA ALA A 96 -9.52 4.90 -9.27
C ALA A 96 -8.45 3.96 -9.83
N PHE A 97 -8.21 2.89 -9.11
CA PHE A 97 -7.20 1.90 -9.53
C PHE A 97 -7.85 0.51 -9.67
#